data_5a6090b86c4a79e2c9c8181859c9fdba
#
_entry.id   5a6090b86c4a79e2c9c8181859c9fdba
#
_cell.length_a   1.000
_cell.length_b   1.000
_cell.length_c   1.000
_cell.angle_alpha   90.00
_cell.angle_beta   90.00
_cell.angle_gamma   90.00
#
_symmetry.space_group_name_H-M   'P 1'
#
loop_
_entity.id
_entity.type
_entity.pdbx_description
1 polymer ?
#
loop_
_entity_poly.entity_id
_entity_poly.type
_entity_poly.pdbx_seq_one_letter_code
_entity_poly.pdbx_strand_id
1 'polypeptide(L)'
;GNCYGIIGANGAGKSTFLKILSKDLEPNTGSVFLEPGKRLSVLEQNHNRYDDKTVIETVILGNQKLFDLKSEIDSIYAKEDFSDKDADRVGELQASFEEMNGWNADADAAFLLSSLGISEEIHNISMNDIDQKVKVKVLLAQCLFGNPDVLIMDEPTNDLATQL
;
A
#
# COMPACT_ATOMS: atom_id res chain seq x y z
N GLY A 1 7.91 -5.32 18.06
CA GLY A 1 8.85 -4.85 17.04
C GLY A 1 9.74 -3.75 17.58
N ASN A 2 10.85 -3.47 16.91
CA ASN A 2 11.77 -2.39 17.28
C ASN A 2 11.50 -1.16 16.40
N CYS A 3 11.60 0.05 16.98
CA CYS A 3 11.54 1.31 16.27
C CYS A 3 12.94 1.93 16.24
N TYR A 4 13.41 2.31 15.05
CA TYR A 4 14.72 2.93 14.85
C TYR A 4 14.52 4.34 14.28
N GLY A 5 15.07 5.35 14.97
CA GLY A 5 15.07 6.74 14.51
C GLY A 5 16.39 7.09 13.84
N ILE A 6 16.32 7.67 12.64
CA ILE A 6 17.49 8.20 11.93
C ILE A 6 17.51 9.72 12.10
N ILE A 7 18.49 10.24 12.78
CA ILE A 7 18.62 11.66 13.12
C ILE A 7 19.85 12.25 12.41
N GLY A 8 19.72 13.44 11.86
CA GLY A 8 20.80 14.17 11.21
C GLY A 8 20.33 15.50 10.63
N ALA A 9 21.26 16.38 10.32
CA ALA A 9 20.96 17.68 9.68
C ALA A 9 20.28 17.52 8.32
N ASN A 10 19.62 18.58 7.84
CA ASN A 10 19.08 18.59 6.48
C ASN A 10 20.23 18.43 5.47
N GLY A 11 20.02 17.59 4.47
CA GLY A 11 21.07 17.26 3.49
C GLY A 11 22.08 16.19 3.95
N ALA A 12 21.98 15.65 5.16
CA ALA A 12 22.88 14.59 5.65
C ALA A 12 22.71 13.21 4.98
N GLY A 13 21.78 13.09 4.03
CA GLY A 13 21.55 11.83 3.28
C GLY A 13 20.51 10.89 3.90
N LYS A 14 19.70 11.33 4.87
CA LYS A 14 18.67 10.50 5.51
C LYS A 14 17.70 9.86 4.49
N SER A 15 17.11 10.69 3.65
CA SER A 15 16.17 10.21 2.62
C SER A 15 16.84 9.32 1.57
N THR A 16 18.12 9.61 1.22
CA THR A 16 18.94 8.74 0.36
C THR A 16 19.13 7.36 0.99
N PHE A 17 19.46 7.33 2.28
CA PHE A 17 19.61 6.08 3.02
C PHE A 17 18.30 5.28 3.08
N LEU A 18 17.18 5.96 3.34
CA LEU A 18 15.85 5.31 3.32
C LEU A 18 15.51 4.74 1.94
N LYS A 19 15.82 5.46 0.84
CA LYS A 19 15.67 4.98 -0.53
C LYS A 19 16.54 3.76 -0.84
N ILE A 20 17.72 3.65 -0.24
CA ILE A 20 18.56 2.45 -0.36
C ILE A 20 17.90 1.29 0.41
N LEU A 21 17.39 1.53 1.61
CA LEU A 21 16.70 0.50 2.40
C LEU A 21 15.42 0.01 1.73
N SER A 22 14.67 0.90 1.06
CA SER A 22 13.46 0.55 0.29
C SER A 22 13.77 -0.11 -1.06
N LYS A 23 15.05 -0.16 -1.46
CA LYS A 23 15.52 -0.65 -2.77
C LYS A 23 15.11 0.23 -3.95
N ASP A 24 14.71 1.48 -3.69
CA ASP A 24 14.45 2.49 -4.74
C ASP A 24 15.76 3.08 -5.29
N LEU A 25 16.87 2.89 -4.58
CA LEU A 25 18.20 3.32 -4.97
C LEU A 25 19.22 2.21 -4.67
N GLU A 26 20.05 1.89 -5.65
CA GLU A 26 21.16 0.94 -5.48
C GLU A 26 22.28 1.56 -4.65
N PRO A 27 22.84 0.86 -3.65
CA PRO A 27 23.98 1.34 -2.90
C PRO A 27 25.27 1.25 -3.74
N ASN A 28 26.18 2.21 -3.60
CA ASN A 28 27.49 2.18 -4.25
C ASN A 28 28.36 1.00 -3.77
N THR A 29 28.19 0.59 -2.52
CA THR A 29 28.88 -0.55 -1.89
C THR A 29 27.95 -1.21 -0.89
N GLY A 30 28.14 -2.52 -0.69
CA GLY A 30 27.29 -3.30 0.22
C GLY A 30 25.98 -3.76 -0.44
N SER A 31 25.06 -4.28 0.35
CA SER A 31 23.77 -4.75 -0.10
C SER A 31 22.71 -4.64 1.01
N VAL A 32 21.45 -4.51 0.60
CA VAL A 32 20.29 -4.57 1.50
C VAL A 32 19.65 -5.93 1.35
N PHE A 33 19.59 -6.67 2.45
CA PHE A 33 18.97 -7.99 2.52
C PHE A 33 17.68 -7.92 3.34
N LEU A 34 16.61 -8.40 2.76
CA LEU A 34 15.35 -8.66 3.44
C LEU A 34 15.10 -10.16 3.38
N GLU A 35 14.81 -10.78 4.51
CA GLU A 35 14.52 -12.21 4.58
C GLU A 35 13.38 -12.59 3.62
N PRO A 36 13.47 -13.76 2.94
CA PRO A 36 12.40 -14.24 2.09
C PRO A 36 11.07 -14.33 2.84
N GLY A 37 10.00 -13.89 2.21
CA GLY A 37 8.66 -13.86 2.80
C GLY A 37 8.36 -12.66 3.70
N LYS A 38 9.36 -11.85 4.04
CA LYS A 38 9.15 -10.60 4.78
C LYS A 38 8.69 -9.48 3.84
N ARG A 39 7.75 -8.66 4.33
CA ARG A 39 7.20 -7.53 3.60
C ARG A 39 7.75 -6.22 4.14
N LEU A 40 8.22 -5.40 3.21
CA LEU A 40 8.64 -4.03 3.46
C LEU A 40 7.59 -3.09 2.89
N SER A 41 7.20 -2.10 3.66
CA SER A 41 6.31 -1.03 3.22
C SER A 41 6.96 0.33 3.44
N VAL A 42 6.72 1.25 2.53
CA VAL A 42 7.27 2.61 2.55
C VAL A 42 6.10 3.59 2.50
N LEU A 43 6.11 4.57 3.40
CA LEU A 43 5.10 5.63 3.35
C LEU A 43 5.35 6.52 2.12
N GLU A 44 4.37 6.57 1.23
CA GLU A 44 4.42 7.37 0.01
C GLU A 44 4.36 8.87 0.34
N GLN A 45 5.32 9.63 -0.18
CA GLN A 45 5.38 11.09 0.00
C GLN A 45 4.62 11.86 -1.07
N ASN A 46 4.45 11.28 -2.26
CA ASN A 46 3.65 11.89 -3.30
C ASN A 46 2.16 11.62 -3.07
N HIS A 47 1.48 12.52 -2.43
CA HIS A 47 0.08 12.39 -2.04
C HIS A 47 -0.89 12.29 -3.23
N ASN A 48 -0.47 12.67 -4.42
CA ASN A 48 -1.28 12.62 -5.64
C ASN A 48 -0.97 11.42 -6.55
N ARG A 49 -0.11 10.51 -6.08
CA ARG A 49 0.30 9.33 -6.86
C ARG A 49 -0.87 8.43 -7.27
N TYR A 50 -1.92 8.41 -6.47
CA TYR A 50 -3.07 7.52 -6.63
C TYR A 50 -4.37 8.27 -6.91
N ASP A 51 -4.30 9.47 -7.48
CA ASP A 51 -5.47 10.32 -7.76
C ASP A 51 -6.48 9.66 -8.71
N ASP A 52 -6.05 8.67 -9.49
CA ASP A 52 -6.88 7.84 -10.39
C ASP A 52 -7.55 6.65 -9.71
N LYS A 53 -7.32 6.43 -8.42
CA LYS A 53 -7.87 5.31 -7.63
C LYS A 53 -8.88 5.79 -6.61
N THR A 54 -9.73 4.89 -6.14
CA THR A 54 -10.56 5.15 -4.97
C THR A 54 -9.75 5.04 -3.67
N VAL A 55 -10.29 5.57 -2.59
CA VAL A 55 -9.67 5.50 -1.25
C VAL A 55 -9.40 4.06 -0.84
N ILE A 56 -10.37 3.16 -1.01
CA ILE A 56 -10.22 1.75 -0.61
C ILE A 56 -9.25 0.99 -1.51
N GLU A 57 -9.27 1.21 -2.83
CA GLU A 57 -8.30 0.64 -3.77
C GLU A 57 -6.87 1.07 -3.44
N THR A 58 -6.70 2.34 -3.07
CA THR A 58 -5.39 2.88 -2.65
C THR A 58 -4.84 2.13 -1.45
N VAL A 59 -5.68 1.81 -0.47
CA VAL A 59 -5.24 1.02 0.70
C VAL A 59 -4.84 -0.40 0.30
N ILE A 60 -5.63 -1.08 -0.55
CA ILE A 60 -5.35 -2.45 -0.99
C ILE A 60 -4.06 -2.52 -1.82
N LEU A 61 -3.71 -1.46 -2.55
CA LEU A 61 -2.42 -1.32 -3.24
C LEU A 61 -1.20 -1.41 -2.32
N GLY A 62 -1.36 -1.28 -1.01
CA GLY A 62 -0.32 -1.60 -0.02
C GLY A 62 0.15 -3.05 -0.09
N ASN A 63 -0.64 -3.94 -0.70
CA ASN A 63 -0.25 -5.27 -1.12
C ASN A 63 -0.45 -5.42 -2.63
N GLN A 64 0.55 -4.98 -3.41
CA GLN A 64 0.49 -4.95 -4.88
C GLN A 64 0.08 -6.29 -5.48
N LYS A 65 0.66 -7.39 -4.99
CA LYS A 65 0.33 -8.73 -5.50
C LYS A 65 -1.16 -9.07 -5.31
N LEU A 66 -1.72 -8.73 -4.17
CA LEU A 66 -3.14 -8.95 -3.87
C LEU A 66 -4.04 -8.10 -4.78
N PHE A 67 -3.67 -6.83 -4.97
CA PHE A 67 -4.37 -5.91 -5.85
C PHE A 67 -4.36 -6.40 -7.31
N ASP A 68 -3.20 -6.86 -7.80
CA ASP A 68 -3.05 -7.38 -9.17
C ASP A 68 -3.91 -8.63 -9.39
N LEU A 69 -3.93 -9.56 -8.42
CA LEU A 69 -4.79 -10.75 -8.47
C LEU A 69 -6.27 -10.37 -8.54
N LYS A 70 -6.72 -9.44 -7.68
CA LYS A 70 -8.10 -8.94 -7.68
C LYS A 70 -8.45 -8.32 -9.03
N SER A 71 -7.60 -7.42 -9.52
CA SER A 71 -7.82 -6.73 -10.79
C SER A 71 -7.85 -7.68 -11.99
N GLU A 72 -7.01 -8.73 -12.01
CA GLU A 72 -7.03 -9.74 -13.07
C GLU A 72 -8.31 -10.57 -13.01
N ILE A 73 -8.75 -11.00 -11.83
CA ILE A 73 -10.02 -11.74 -11.65
C ILE A 73 -11.19 -10.88 -12.16
N ASP A 74 -11.29 -9.63 -11.73
CA ASP A 74 -12.36 -8.71 -12.11
C ASP A 74 -12.36 -8.46 -13.63
N SER A 75 -11.18 -8.30 -14.23
CA SER A 75 -11.03 -8.08 -15.67
C SER A 75 -11.47 -9.28 -16.50
N ILE A 76 -11.22 -10.50 -16.03
CA ILE A 76 -11.65 -11.72 -16.71
C ILE A 76 -13.17 -11.88 -16.63
N TYR A 77 -13.77 -11.61 -15.47
CA TYR A 77 -15.23 -11.65 -15.33
C TYR A 77 -15.97 -10.56 -16.12
N ALA A 78 -15.31 -9.44 -16.41
CA ALA A 78 -15.88 -8.36 -17.21
C ALA A 78 -15.88 -8.64 -18.73
N LYS A 79 -15.29 -9.75 -19.19
CA LYS A 79 -15.29 -10.13 -20.62
C LYS A 79 -16.68 -10.51 -21.08
N GLU A 80 -17.07 -10.05 -22.27
CA GLU A 80 -18.32 -10.44 -22.91
C GLU A 80 -18.30 -11.90 -23.41
N ASP A 81 -17.12 -12.42 -23.81
CA ASP A 81 -16.87 -13.75 -24.37
C ASP A 81 -16.06 -14.59 -23.35
N PHE A 82 -16.64 -14.86 -22.19
CA PHE A 82 -16.00 -15.71 -21.17
C PHE A 82 -15.85 -17.16 -21.67
N SER A 83 -14.62 -17.66 -21.72
CA SER A 83 -14.28 -18.99 -22.25
C SER A 83 -13.93 -19.99 -21.15
N ASP A 84 -13.84 -21.29 -21.51
CA ASP A 84 -13.38 -22.34 -20.59
C ASP A 84 -11.95 -22.07 -20.07
N LYS A 85 -11.08 -21.48 -20.90
CA LYS A 85 -9.73 -21.07 -20.49
C LYS A 85 -9.76 -19.93 -19.48
N ASP A 86 -10.72 -19.02 -19.60
CA ASP A 86 -10.91 -17.95 -18.60
C ASP A 86 -11.39 -18.54 -17.27
N ALA A 87 -12.26 -19.56 -17.31
CA ALA A 87 -12.69 -20.26 -16.11
C ALA A 87 -11.53 -20.95 -15.38
N ASP A 88 -10.67 -21.68 -16.12
CA ASP A 88 -9.47 -22.33 -15.57
C ASP A 88 -8.54 -21.28 -14.95
N ARG A 89 -8.28 -20.19 -15.67
CA ARG A 89 -7.43 -19.10 -15.18
C ARG A 89 -7.96 -18.44 -13.92
N VAL A 90 -9.24 -18.15 -13.87
CA VAL A 90 -9.90 -17.60 -12.68
C VAL A 90 -9.77 -18.56 -11.49
N GLY A 91 -9.92 -19.88 -11.72
CA GLY A 91 -9.74 -20.88 -10.66
C GLY A 91 -8.34 -20.83 -10.03
N GLU A 92 -7.28 -20.72 -10.84
CA GLU A 92 -5.90 -20.55 -10.35
C GLU A 92 -5.71 -19.25 -9.56
N LEU A 93 -6.23 -18.15 -10.11
CA LEU A 93 -6.14 -16.83 -9.46
C LEU A 93 -6.89 -16.79 -8.14
N GLN A 94 -8.08 -17.36 -8.07
CA GLN A 94 -8.88 -17.43 -6.85
C GLN A 94 -8.20 -18.26 -5.77
N ALA A 95 -7.56 -19.38 -6.12
CA ALA A 95 -6.78 -20.16 -5.17
C ALA A 95 -5.64 -19.32 -4.55
N SER A 96 -4.89 -18.59 -5.39
CA SER A 96 -3.83 -17.68 -4.92
C SER A 96 -4.36 -16.51 -4.10
N PHE A 97 -5.52 -15.98 -4.47
CA PHE A 97 -6.21 -14.89 -3.77
C PHE A 97 -6.70 -15.32 -2.38
N GLU A 98 -7.22 -16.55 -2.27
CA GLU A 98 -7.64 -17.15 -0.99
C GLU A 98 -6.44 -17.39 -0.06
N GLU A 99 -5.32 -17.93 -0.58
CA GLU A 99 -4.08 -18.11 0.19
C GLU A 99 -3.58 -16.79 0.82
N MET A 100 -3.84 -15.67 0.14
CA MET A 100 -3.49 -14.33 0.63
C MET A 100 -4.58 -13.67 1.48
N ASN A 101 -5.63 -14.40 1.87
CA ASN A 101 -6.81 -13.87 2.58
C ASN A 101 -7.51 -12.73 1.80
N GLY A 102 -7.47 -12.80 0.47
CA GLY A 102 -7.91 -11.72 -0.41
C GLY A 102 -9.40 -11.38 -0.30
N TRP A 103 -10.24 -12.37 0.03
CA TRP A 103 -11.69 -12.16 0.21
C TRP A 103 -12.03 -11.19 1.36
N ASN A 104 -11.12 -11.00 2.32
CA ASN A 104 -11.27 -10.06 3.40
C ASN A 104 -10.59 -8.70 3.12
N ALA A 105 -9.95 -8.52 1.95
CA ALA A 105 -9.15 -7.33 1.66
C ALA A 105 -9.94 -6.02 1.77
N ASP A 106 -11.16 -5.98 1.25
CA ASP A 106 -12.03 -4.80 1.33
C ASP A 106 -12.43 -4.50 2.80
N ALA A 107 -12.76 -5.53 3.57
CA ALA A 107 -13.11 -5.39 4.99
C ALA A 107 -11.90 -4.94 5.83
N ASP A 108 -10.72 -5.50 5.59
CA ASP A 108 -9.49 -5.14 6.28
C ASP A 108 -9.06 -3.71 5.94
N ALA A 109 -9.19 -3.30 4.67
CA ALA A 109 -8.93 -1.93 4.24
C ALA A 109 -9.92 -0.94 4.88
N ALA A 110 -11.22 -1.26 4.87
CA ALA A 110 -12.25 -0.44 5.51
C ALA A 110 -12.02 -0.30 7.02
N PHE A 111 -11.61 -1.38 7.69
CA PHE A 111 -11.26 -1.36 9.10
C PHE A 111 -10.08 -0.42 9.40
N LEU A 112 -9.01 -0.46 8.59
CA LEU A 112 -7.86 0.44 8.75
C LEU A 112 -8.27 1.90 8.53
N LEU A 113 -9.04 2.19 7.49
CA LEU A 113 -9.55 3.53 7.19
C LEU A 113 -10.38 4.08 8.36
N SER A 114 -11.34 3.30 8.85
CA SER A 114 -12.20 3.67 9.97
C SER A 114 -11.39 3.88 11.26
N SER A 115 -10.35 3.06 11.49
CA SER A 115 -9.44 3.19 12.64
C SER A 115 -8.64 4.50 12.62
N LEU A 116 -8.39 5.07 11.44
CA LEU A 116 -7.74 6.37 11.24
C LEU A 116 -8.75 7.54 11.17
N GLY A 117 -10.03 7.26 11.49
CA GLY A 117 -11.09 8.27 11.51
C GLY A 117 -11.56 8.72 10.13
N ILE A 118 -11.46 7.83 9.12
CA ILE A 118 -11.96 8.07 7.76
C ILE A 118 -13.33 7.41 7.64
N SER A 119 -14.36 8.23 7.31
CA SER A 119 -15.75 7.78 7.19
C SER A 119 -15.94 6.79 6.02
N GLU A 120 -16.79 5.78 6.21
CA GLU A 120 -17.13 4.80 5.18
C GLU A 120 -17.71 5.42 3.92
N GLU A 121 -18.40 6.57 4.05
CA GLU A 121 -19.00 7.30 2.94
C GLU A 121 -18.00 7.70 1.85
N ILE A 122 -16.72 7.89 2.23
CA ILE A 122 -15.68 8.30 1.28
C ILE A 122 -14.78 7.16 0.81
N HIS A 123 -14.97 5.93 1.29
CA HIS A 123 -14.11 4.79 0.92
C HIS A 123 -14.11 4.52 -0.59
N ASN A 124 -15.24 4.77 -1.28
CA ASN A 124 -15.38 4.58 -2.72
C ASN A 124 -15.21 5.88 -3.54
N ILE A 125 -14.84 6.98 -2.89
CA ILE A 125 -14.56 8.25 -3.58
C ILE A 125 -13.14 8.22 -4.15
N SER A 126 -12.94 8.90 -5.27
CA SER A 126 -11.62 9.06 -5.89
C SER A 126 -10.67 9.81 -4.95
N MET A 127 -9.42 9.39 -4.91
CA MET A 127 -8.36 10.09 -4.18
C MET A 127 -8.21 11.55 -4.62
N ASN A 128 -8.50 11.85 -5.91
CA ASN A 128 -8.47 13.23 -6.42
C ASN A 128 -9.50 14.15 -5.74
N ASP A 129 -10.62 13.61 -5.27
CA ASP A 129 -11.78 14.35 -4.76
C ASP A 129 -11.78 14.51 -3.24
N ILE A 130 -10.76 14.00 -2.55
CA ILE A 130 -10.63 14.09 -1.10
C ILE A 130 -9.58 15.12 -0.67
N ASP A 131 -9.74 15.64 0.56
CA ASP A 131 -8.83 16.61 1.15
C ASP A 131 -7.42 16.03 1.33
N GLN A 132 -6.39 16.89 1.18
CA GLN A 132 -4.99 16.51 1.30
C GLN A 132 -4.65 15.85 2.65
N LYS A 133 -5.27 16.30 3.74
CA LYS A 133 -5.06 15.69 5.06
C LYS A 133 -5.63 14.27 5.13
N VAL A 134 -6.73 14.03 4.43
CA VAL A 134 -7.32 12.69 4.33
C VAL A 134 -6.43 11.80 3.46
N LYS A 135 -5.87 12.31 2.34
CA LYS A 135 -4.91 11.57 1.51
C LYS A 135 -3.75 11.01 2.34
N VAL A 136 -3.14 11.82 3.22
CA VAL A 136 -2.04 11.37 4.10
C VAL A 136 -2.48 10.19 4.97
N LYS A 137 -3.67 10.24 5.55
CA LYS A 137 -4.20 9.14 6.37
C LYS A 137 -4.45 7.87 5.54
N VAL A 138 -4.96 8.03 4.31
CA VAL A 138 -5.16 6.91 3.37
C VAL A 138 -3.83 6.26 3.02
N LEU A 139 -2.78 7.05 2.74
CA LEU A 139 -1.43 6.53 2.47
C LEU A 139 -0.82 5.84 3.69
N LEU A 140 -1.13 6.30 4.90
CA LEU A 140 -0.74 5.59 6.10
C LEU A 140 -1.48 4.25 6.22
N ALA A 141 -2.79 4.21 5.96
CA ALA A 141 -3.55 2.96 5.90
C ALA A 141 -2.97 2.00 4.85
N GLN A 142 -2.66 2.49 3.64
CA GLN A 142 -1.99 1.73 2.59
C GLN A 142 -0.69 1.10 3.08
N CYS A 143 0.13 1.89 3.75
CA CYS A 143 1.42 1.46 4.28
C CYS A 143 1.29 0.35 5.32
N LEU A 144 0.24 0.38 6.13
CA LEU A 144 -0.06 -0.62 7.18
C LEU A 144 -0.82 -1.84 6.65
N PHE A 145 -1.44 -1.74 5.46
CA PHE A 145 -2.27 -2.80 4.91
C PHE A 145 -1.49 -4.11 4.71
N GLY A 146 -2.10 -5.20 5.12
CA GLY A 146 -1.50 -6.54 5.04
C GLY A 146 -0.35 -6.76 6.03
N ASN A 147 -0.24 -5.94 7.07
CA ASN A 147 0.65 -6.11 8.22
C ASN A 147 2.14 -6.30 7.83
N PRO A 148 2.82 -5.25 7.31
CA PRO A 148 4.21 -5.34 6.88
C PRO A 148 5.14 -5.65 8.06
N ASP A 149 6.22 -6.42 7.79
CA ASP A 149 7.26 -6.73 8.79
C ASP A 149 8.20 -5.55 9.03
N VAL A 150 8.42 -4.74 7.99
CA VAL A 150 9.27 -3.55 8.02
C VAL A 150 8.50 -2.37 7.45
N LEU A 151 8.49 -1.26 8.19
CA LEU A 151 7.87 -0.01 7.80
C LEU A 151 8.93 1.09 7.73
N ILE A 152 9.04 1.75 6.58
CA ILE A 152 9.94 2.90 6.37
C ILE A 152 9.09 4.15 6.23
N MET A 153 9.39 5.17 7.05
CA MET A 153 8.76 6.48 6.99
C MET A 153 9.82 7.56 6.95
N ASP A 154 9.75 8.45 5.97
CA ASP A 154 10.60 9.63 5.87
C ASP A 154 9.80 10.85 6.35
N GLU A 155 10.31 11.56 7.36
CA GLU A 155 9.71 12.76 7.96
C GLU A 155 8.20 12.64 8.33
N PRO A 156 7.75 11.56 9.00
CA PRO A 156 6.33 11.30 9.23
C PRO A 156 5.65 12.39 10.06
N THR A 157 6.41 13.20 10.81
CA THR A 157 5.88 14.26 11.66
C THR A 157 5.47 15.51 10.90
N ASN A 158 6.01 15.77 9.71
CA ASN A 158 5.63 16.93 8.90
C ASN A 158 4.17 16.82 8.44
N ASP A 159 3.72 15.60 8.12
CA ASP A 159 2.40 15.35 7.59
C ASP A 159 1.38 14.96 8.69
N LEU A 160 1.83 14.38 9.81
CA LEU A 160 0.99 13.91 10.91
C LEU A 160 0.89 14.88 12.07
N ALA A 161 1.90 15.74 12.31
CA ALA A 161 1.97 16.63 13.50
C ALA A 161 1.06 17.87 13.45
N THR A 162 0.34 18.09 12.38
CA THR A 162 -0.68 19.17 12.31
C THR A 162 -2.01 18.76 12.97
N GLN A 163 -2.06 17.63 13.69
CA GLN A 163 -3.30 17.04 14.23
C GLN A 163 -3.25 16.66 15.72
N LEU A 164 -2.22 17.11 16.48
CA LEU A 164 -2.20 17.00 17.95
C LEU A 164 -2.51 18.31 18.61
#